data_7f28c6eed98c9ce0d145764db75e2263
#
_entry.id   7f28c6eed98c9ce0d145764db75e2263
#
_cell.length_a   1.000
_cell.length_b   1.000
_cell.length_c   1.000
_cell.angle_alpha   90.00
_cell.angle_beta   90.00
_cell.angle_gamma   90.00
#
_symmetry.space_group_name_H-M   'P 1'
#
loop_
_entity.id
_entity.type
_entity.pdbx_description
1 polymer ?
#
loop_
_entity_poly.entity_id
_entity_poly.type
_entity_poly.pdbx_seq_one_letter_code
_entity_poly.pdbx_strand_id
1 'polypeptide(L)'
;MADSSFSYSSLFKGKTLMVIIPHEDDEINIAGSTIHGSILEGIHVICVFSTWGDNSYTPDIRRREAVKSLSTLGVKEHDIIFLGYPDGGVHGENAVYIHGDSDNFTVRGRHETYGTKAAPDFCMAAHGFHRPFTREGMIQDMEDVVLAHKPDAILCIDYDVHPDHRACSAAFETAIGRILQRPGNKYFPVIFKGFAYKTAFESVPDFYAPHMLSTVFARDNLPEPSWETSNPAYAWDERIRLPVPEECRRPLLSDNLIHKAFCCHVSQKGYRYAAKVANGDQVFWKRRTDNLSMQAAVSASSGNINYLNDFLLLGSSDMAKPAMPMDDCLWAPPEDDKVKTCRLTFTHPVTIREAVLYGNIDTESRILDGTLRFSTGYEFRTGPFRKNGLPNDFSIEVQKSVDWVEFTINEAEGFTPGLTELELYEEEDTTSMIYILADGNFAYDWTVWPGEKPKISAWTYGSDDDVSWEMNGSPSSIGQIQEELNRLKKPITICAFLTEHPDIWDEAVFAPDSSSALRSLRFHQKLDRWKNTFERFRQKSQHHALRKEAKKEKSKK
;
A
#
# COMPACT_ATOMS: atom_id res chain seq x y z
N MET A 1 -23.27 15.86 7.40
CA MET A 1 -22.05 15.29 6.81
C MET A 1 -22.39 13.86 6.46
N ALA A 2 -21.91 13.38 5.33
CA ALA A 2 -21.99 11.96 5.03
C ALA A 2 -21.30 11.17 6.15
N ASP A 3 -21.84 10.05 6.52
CA ASP A 3 -21.35 9.18 7.58
C ASP A 3 -21.15 7.77 7.01
N SER A 4 -20.41 6.92 7.69
CA SER A 4 -20.17 5.54 7.26
C SER A 4 -19.81 4.65 8.44
N SER A 5 -19.93 3.34 8.25
CA SER A 5 -19.45 2.35 9.20
C SER A 5 -17.91 2.24 9.23
N PHE A 6 -17.21 2.87 8.29
CA PHE A 6 -15.76 2.81 8.20
C PHE A 6 -15.08 3.48 9.39
N SER A 7 -14.05 2.82 9.92
CA SER A 7 -13.13 3.35 10.92
C SER A 7 -11.72 2.79 10.71
N TYR A 8 -10.73 3.66 10.72
CA TYR A 8 -9.32 3.23 10.66
C TYR A 8 -8.97 2.32 11.84
N SER A 9 -9.49 2.60 13.04
CA SER A 9 -9.19 1.78 14.22
C SER A 9 -9.76 0.37 14.11
N SER A 10 -10.93 0.19 13.49
CA SER A 10 -11.48 -1.14 13.18
C SER A 10 -10.66 -1.86 12.13
N LEU A 11 -10.32 -1.18 11.03
CA LEU A 11 -9.52 -1.74 9.95
C LEU A 11 -8.12 -2.16 10.42
N PHE A 12 -7.48 -1.35 11.26
CA PHE A 12 -6.15 -1.61 11.80
C PHE A 12 -6.15 -2.58 12.99
N LYS A 13 -7.33 -2.96 13.47
CA LYS A 13 -7.51 -3.78 14.69
C LYS A 13 -6.81 -3.20 15.90
N GLY A 14 -6.70 -1.86 15.97
CA GLY A 14 -6.02 -1.16 17.06
C GLY A 14 -5.81 0.33 16.81
N LYS A 15 -4.94 0.96 17.58
CA LYS A 15 -4.74 2.41 17.61
C LYS A 15 -3.30 2.86 17.34
N THR A 16 -2.48 2.02 16.73
CA THR A 16 -1.11 2.36 16.35
C THR A 16 -0.87 1.97 14.90
N LEU A 17 -0.55 2.95 14.06
CA LEU A 17 -0.15 2.79 12.66
C LEU A 17 1.33 3.13 12.51
N MET A 18 2.11 2.24 11.88
CA MET A 18 3.46 2.55 11.41
C MET A 18 3.44 2.67 9.89
N VAL A 19 4.08 3.73 9.36
CA VAL A 19 4.24 3.96 7.92
C VAL A 19 5.72 3.86 7.59
N ILE A 20 6.10 2.89 6.75
CA ILE A 20 7.49 2.60 6.37
C ILE A 20 7.69 2.96 4.91
N ILE A 21 8.60 3.89 4.66
CA ILE A 21 8.86 4.48 3.34
C ILE A 21 10.36 4.69 3.14
N PRO A 22 10.84 4.66 1.88
CA PRO A 22 12.27 4.87 1.62
C PRO A 22 12.70 6.34 1.70
N HIS A 23 11.97 7.27 1.04
CA HIS A 23 12.43 8.65 0.91
C HIS A 23 11.45 9.63 1.55
N GLU A 24 12.00 10.80 1.87
CA GLU A 24 11.23 11.93 2.37
C GLU A 24 10.52 12.62 1.21
N ASP A 25 9.28 12.32 1.03
CA ASP A 25 8.18 12.72 0.14
C ASP A 25 7.24 11.54 -0.17
N ASP A 26 7.70 10.30 -0.01
CA ASP A 26 6.88 9.10 -0.26
C ASP A 26 5.75 8.96 0.77
N GLU A 27 5.91 9.48 2.00
CA GLU A 27 4.86 9.48 3.01
C GLU A 27 3.57 10.15 2.51
N ILE A 28 3.70 11.18 1.69
CA ILE A 28 2.54 11.87 1.09
C ILE A 28 2.05 11.13 -0.14
N ASN A 29 2.98 10.58 -0.94
CA ASN A 29 2.64 9.83 -2.14
C ASN A 29 1.71 8.65 -1.86
N ILE A 30 2.00 7.88 -0.82
CA ILE A 30 1.30 6.62 -0.55
C ILE A 30 0.27 6.70 0.57
N ALA A 31 0.45 7.59 1.56
CA ALA A 31 -0.32 7.51 2.81
C ALA A 31 -0.81 8.84 3.37
N GLY A 32 -0.59 9.97 2.69
CA GLY A 32 -0.86 11.30 3.28
C GLY A 32 -2.24 11.46 3.89
N SER A 33 -3.30 11.07 3.18
CA SER A 33 -4.68 11.17 3.68
C SER A 33 -4.97 10.13 4.77
N THR A 34 -4.43 8.92 4.66
CA THR A 34 -4.55 7.86 5.68
C THR A 34 -3.87 8.25 6.98
N ILE A 35 -2.67 8.86 6.91
CA ILE A 35 -1.96 9.41 8.08
C ILE A 35 -2.85 10.44 8.79
N HIS A 36 -3.37 11.42 8.05
CA HIS A 36 -4.22 12.47 8.63
C HIS A 36 -5.52 11.91 9.20
N GLY A 37 -6.22 11.05 8.44
CA GLY A 37 -7.45 10.40 8.89
C GLY A 37 -7.26 9.55 10.15
N SER A 38 -6.16 8.80 10.23
CA SER A 38 -5.81 8.05 11.43
C SER A 38 -5.62 8.94 12.65
N ILE A 39 -4.95 10.08 12.48
CA ILE A 39 -4.75 11.05 13.58
C ILE A 39 -6.07 11.67 14.04
N LEU A 40 -6.99 11.97 13.12
CA LEU A 40 -8.32 12.47 13.45
C LEU A 40 -9.13 11.47 14.31
N GLU A 41 -8.94 10.18 14.11
CA GLU A 41 -9.53 9.11 14.95
C GLU A 41 -8.74 8.83 16.25
N GLY A 42 -7.66 9.57 16.51
CA GLY A 42 -6.84 9.41 17.70
C GLY A 42 -5.87 8.23 17.63
N ILE A 43 -5.56 7.74 16.43
CA ILE A 43 -4.55 6.70 16.20
C ILE A 43 -3.17 7.32 16.31
N HIS A 44 -2.26 6.65 17.02
CA HIS A 44 -0.86 7.02 17.11
C HIS A 44 -0.14 6.61 15.82
N VAL A 45 0.38 7.58 15.07
CA VAL A 45 1.05 7.34 13.79
C VAL A 45 2.55 7.54 13.94
N ILE A 46 3.32 6.54 13.54
CA ILE A 46 4.78 6.52 13.52
C ILE A 46 5.22 6.43 12.05
N CYS A 47 6.13 7.32 11.62
CA CYS A 47 6.67 7.31 10.26
C CYS A 47 8.16 6.92 10.28
N VAL A 48 8.53 5.91 9.50
CA VAL A 48 9.89 5.36 9.44
C VAL A 48 10.44 5.55 8.02
N PHE A 49 11.50 6.32 7.90
CA PHE A 49 12.25 6.49 6.65
C PHE A 49 13.44 5.56 6.62
N SER A 50 13.54 4.70 5.60
CA SER A 50 14.67 3.76 5.52
C SER A 50 15.94 4.43 5.02
N THR A 51 15.84 5.38 4.09
CA THR A 51 17.02 6.12 3.56
C THR A 51 17.00 7.59 3.95
N TRP A 52 18.12 8.28 3.68
CA TRP A 52 18.24 9.73 3.85
C TRP A 52 17.90 10.53 2.59
N GLY A 53 17.57 9.89 1.49
CA GLY A 53 17.41 10.59 0.21
C GLY A 53 18.64 11.44 -0.15
N ASP A 54 19.85 11.00 0.21
CA ASP A 54 21.08 11.80 0.24
C ASP A 54 21.87 11.85 -1.07
N ASN A 55 21.30 11.29 -2.14
CA ASN A 55 21.92 11.31 -3.46
C ASN A 55 22.16 12.75 -3.96
N SER A 56 21.15 13.58 -3.93
CA SER A 56 21.20 14.95 -4.48
C SER A 56 21.31 16.05 -3.41
N TYR A 57 20.76 15.82 -2.22
CA TYR A 57 20.68 16.78 -1.12
C TYR A 57 21.33 16.23 0.15
N THR A 58 21.42 17.08 1.18
CA THR A 58 21.89 16.63 2.47
C THR A 58 20.73 16.07 3.30
N PRO A 59 20.98 15.07 4.17
CA PRO A 59 19.98 14.55 5.09
C PRO A 59 19.31 15.64 5.94
N ASP A 60 20.05 16.65 6.39
CA ASP A 60 19.50 17.76 7.16
C ASP A 60 18.43 18.55 6.40
N ILE A 61 18.55 18.69 5.07
CA ILE A 61 17.54 19.36 4.22
C ILE A 61 16.30 18.47 4.14
N ARG A 62 16.49 17.21 3.75
CA ARG A 62 15.41 16.25 3.56
C ARG A 62 14.63 16.05 4.86
N ARG A 63 15.31 15.81 5.97
CA ARG A 63 14.69 15.67 7.29
C ARG A 63 13.82 16.87 7.67
N ARG A 64 14.32 18.11 7.49
CA ARG A 64 13.51 19.31 7.80
C ARG A 64 12.24 19.38 6.96
N GLU A 65 12.31 18.98 5.70
CA GLU A 65 11.15 18.95 4.80
C GLU A 65 10.15 17.88 5.23
N ALA A 66 10.61 16.66 5.54
CA ALA A 66 9.76 15.57 6.04
C ALA A 66 9.09 15.91 7.38
N VAL A 67 9.84 16.41 8.35
CA VAL A 67 9.27 16.83 9.65
C VAL A 67 8.20 17.90 9.45
N LYS A 68 8.44 18.88 8.58
CA LYS A 68 7.46 19.94 8.29
C LYS A 68 6.22 19.38 7.58
N SER A 69 6.41 18.48 6.62
CA SER A 69 5.35 17.81 5.88
C SER A 69 4.45 17.02 6.82
N LEU A 70 5.05 16.11 7.58
CA LEU A 70 4.33 15.24 8.51
C LEU A 70 3.68 16.02 9.67
N SER A 71 4.32 17.10 10.17
CA SER A 71 3.69 17.99 11.16
C SER A 71 2.45 18.71 10.60
N THR A 72 2.41 18.99 9.28
CA THR A 72 1.21 19.52 8.62
C THR A 72 0.04 18.53 8.67
N LEU A 73 0.33 17.23 8.64
CA LEU A 73 -0.66 16.15 8.78
C LEU A 73 -1.02 15.83 10.24
N GLY A 74 -0.25 16.34 11.22
CA GLY A 74 -0.47 16.13 12.64
C GLY A 74 0.47 15.14 13.33
N VAL A 75 1.45 14.55 12.60
CA VAL A 75 2.47 13.67 13.19
C VAL A 75 3.46 14.47 14.02
N LYS A 76 3.81 13.98 15.20
CA LYS A 76 4.78 14.63 16.09
C LYS A 76 6.21 14.29 15.67
N GLU A 77 7.13 15.22 15.85
CA GLU A 77 8.54 15.04 15.42
C GLU A 77 9.21 13.81 16.04
N HIS A 78 8.88 13.46 17.29
CA HIS A 78 9.46 12.28 17.95
C HIS A 78 8.90 10.94 17.46
N ASP A 79 7.83 10.95 16.67
CA ASP A 79 7.26 9.77 16.00
C ASP A 79 7.81 9.61 14.57
N ILE A 80 8.81 10.43 14.18
CA ILE A 80 9.47 10.36 12.88
C ILE A 80 10.85 9.75 13.07
N ILE A 81 11.04 8.55 12.54
CA ILE A 81 12.24 7.73 12.70
C ILE A 81 12.99 7.64 11.37
N PHE A 82 14.32 7.72 11.43
CA PHE A 82 15.19 7.55 10.27
C PHE A 82 16.15 6.39 10.53
N LEU A 83 16.13 5.36 9.66
CA LEU A 83 17.06 4.24 9.78
C LEU A 83 18.48 4.64 9.38
N GLY A 84 18.62 5.59 8.47
CA GLY A 84 19.92 6.18 8.17
C GLY A 84 20.67 5.52 7.02
N TYR A 85 20.02 4.70 6.18
CA TYR A 85 20.62 4.07 5.01
C TYR A 85 20.81 5.06 3.85
N PRO A 86 21.69 4.76 2.88
CA PRO A 86 21.93 5.61 1.73
C PRO A 86 20.78 5.53 0.72
N ASP A 87 20.58 6.62 -0.02
CA ASP A 87 19.77 6.62 -1.24
C ASP A 87 20.57 5.96 -2.37
N GLY A 88 20.10 4.83 -2.87
CA GLY A 88 20.71 4.08 -3.98
C GLY A 88 20.55 4.76 -5.34
N GLY A 89 19.67 5.78 -5.41
CA GLY A 89 19.37 6.50 -6.64
C GLY A 89 18.73 5.61 -7.71
N VAL A 90 18.77 6.08 -8.96
CA VAL A 90 18.11 5.42 -10.08
C VAL A 90 18.84 4.19 -10.64
N HIS A 91 20.02 3.86 -10.12
CA HIS A 91 20.87 2.79 -10.65
C HIS A 91 20.74 1.46 -9.90
N GLY A 92 19.74 1.30 -9.09
CA GLY A 92 19.28 0.05 -8.46
C GLY A 92 20.32 -0.79 -7.71
N GLU A 93 21.45 -1.03 -8.33
CA GLU A 93 22.57 -1.79 -7.77
C GLU A 93 23.16 -1.22 -6.48
N ASN A 94 22.89 0.05 -6.18
CA ASN A 94 23.34 0.74 -4.98
C ASN A 94 22.30 0.75 -3.85
N ALA A 95 21.06 0.32 -4.11
CA ALA A 95 20.07 0.16 -3.05
C ALA A 95 20.49 -0.98 -2.10
N VAL A 96 20.51 -0.72 -0.81
CA VAL A 96 21.22 -1.58 0.18
C VAL A 96 20.77 -3.03 0.14
N TYR A 97 19.46 -3.29 0.12
CA TYR A 97 18.96 -4.66 0.06
C TYR A 97 19.38 -5.39 -1.23
N ILE A 98 19.36 -4.69 -2.36
CA ILE A 98 19.72 -5.23 -3.68
C ILE A 98 21.23 -5.47 -3.77
N HIS A 99 22.02 -4.54 -3.23
CA HIS A 99 23.48 -4.66 -3.19
C HIS A 99 23.95 -5.89 -2.40
N GLY A 100 23.17 -6.30 -1.39
CA GLY A 100 23.44 -7.49 -0.58
C GLY A 100 24.36 -7.19 0.61
N ASP A 101 25.15 -8.19 1.03
CA ASP A 101 25.99 -8.12 2.22
C ASP A 101 27.47 -7.77 1.93
N SER A 102 27.80 -7.48 0.68
CA SER A 102 29.13 -6.97 0.32
C SER A 102 29.28 -5.50 0.77
N ASP A 103 30.54 -5.04 0.84
CA ASP A 103 30.83 -3.65 1.23
C ASP A 103 30.13 -2.65 0.30
N ASN A 104 29.29 -1.81 0.86
CA ASN A 104 28.53 -0.78 0.17
C ASN A 104 28.85 0.59 0.76
N PHE A 105 28.79 1.62 -0.06
CA PHE A 105 29.08 2.98 0.35
C PHE A 105 28.26 4.02 -0.40
N THR A 106 27.94 5.10 0.30
CA THR A 106 27.26 6.25 -0.31
C THR A 106 28.15 6.99 -1.28
N VAL A 107 27.56 7.85 -2.12
CA VAL A 107 28.29 8.88 -2.89
C VAL A 107 29.15 9.82 -2.02
N ARG A 108 29.02 9.73 -0.68
CA ARG A 108 29.79 10.50 0.31
C ARG A 108 30.86 9.66 1.02
N GLY A 109 31.09 8.41 0.58
CA GLY A 109 32.10 7.50 1.16
C GLY A 109 31.75 6.99 2.55
N ARG A 110 30.49 6.92 2.94
CA ARG A 110 30.04 6.28 4.18
C ARG A 110 29.72 4.81 3.93
N HIS A 111 29.97 3.97 4.93
CA HIS A 111 29.79 2.52 4.90
C HIS A 111 28.76 2.01 5.93
N GLU A 112 28.25 2.91 6.77
CA GLU A 112 27.33 2.58 7.85
C GLU A 112 26.26 3.66 8.01
N THR A 113 25.14 3.33 8.67
CA THR A 113 24.07 4.28 8.97
C THR A 113 24.60 5.50 9.70
N TYR A 114 23.92 6.60 9.57
CA TYR A 114 24.36 7.84 10.19
C TYR A 114 23.19 8.78 10.45
N GLY A 115 23.36 9.60 11.48
CA GLY A 115 22.38 10.62 11.85
C GLY A 115 22.62 11.95 11.14
N THR A 116 21.75 12.90 11.46
CA THR A 116 21.88 14.32 11.14
C THR A 116 22.39 15.07 12.37
N LYS A 117 22.59 16.39 12.23
CA LYS A 117 22.90 17.26 13.39
C LYS A 117 21.79 17.31 14.42
N ALA A 118 20.54 17.05 13.99
CA ALA A 118 19.35 17.18 14.81
C ALA A 118 18.94 15.87 15.51
N ALA A 119 19.30 14.72 14.91
CA ALA A 119 18.93 13.42 15.46
C ALA A 119 19.93 12.33 15.02
N PRO A 120 20.23 11.33 15.85
CA PRO A 120 20.93 10.12 15.42
C PRO A 120 20.06 9.31 14.47
N ASP A 121 20.65 8.34 13.74
CA ASP A 121 19.91 7.27 13.10
C ASP A 121 19.34 6.31 14.17
N PHE A 122 18.39 5.47 13.74
CA PHE A 122 17.68 4.57 14.64
C PHE A 122 18.63 3.61 15.38
N CYS A 123 19.56 2.97 14.67
CA CYS A 123 20.47 2.00 15.28
C CYS A 123 21.36 2.65 16.35
N MET A 124 21.90 3.83 16.07
CA MET A 124 22.66 4.61 17.07
C MET A 124 21.80 4.99 18.27
N ALA A 125 20.54 5.39 18.05
CA ALA A 125 19.65 5.77 19.15
C ALA A 125 19.24 4.56 20.01
N ALA A 126 18.98 3.41 19.40
CA ALA A 126 18.48 2.21 20.08
C ALA A 126 19.61 1.35 20.68
N HIS A 127 20.75 1.24 19.99
CA HIS A 127 21.81 0.28 20.31
C HIS A 127 23.18 0.91 20.59
N GLY A 128 23.38 2.20 20.30
CA GLY A 128 24.62 2.93 20.56
C GLY A 128 25.74 2.71 19.52
N PHE A 129 25.42 2.17 18.34
CA PHE A 129 26.34 2.01 17.22
C PHE A 129 25.64 2.26 15.89
N HIS A 130 26.41 2.52 14.82
CA HIS A 130 25.91 2.62 13.46
C HIS A 130 25.90 1.25 12.78
N ARG A 131 24.87 0.96 12.00
CA ARG A 131 24.72 -0.32 11.30
C ARG A 131 25.45 -0.28 9.95
N PRO A 132 26.25 -1.30 9.59
CA PRO A 132 26.82 -1.40 8.25
C PRO A 132 25.76 -1.39 7.16
N PHE A 133 26.08 -0.85 5.98
CA PHE A 133 25.21 -0.87 4.82
C PHE A 133 25.17 -2.25 4.17
N THR A 134 24.48 -3.18 4.79
CA THR A 134 24.30 -4.55 4.33
C THR A 134 22.82 -4.88 4.26
N ARG A 135 22.46 -5.86 3.44
CA ARG A 135 21.08 -6.41 3.39
C ARG A 135 20.64 -6.87 4.78
N GLU A 136 21.49 -7.68 5.42
CA GLU A 136 21.20 -8.19 6.76
C GLU A 136 21.04 -7.06 7.79
N GLY A 137 21.89 -6.02 7.72
CA GLY A 137 21.76 -4.85 8.58
C GLY A 137 20.42 -4.13 8.41
N MET A 138 19.98 -3.94 7.17
CA MET A 138 18.69 -3.28 6.88
C MET A 138 17.50 -4.11 7.38
N ILE A 139 17.54 -5.44 7.21
CA ILE A 139 16.50 -6.34 7.72
C ILE A 139 16.44 -6.27 9.25
N GLN A 140 17.58 -6.31 9.93
CA GLN A 140 17.65 -6.21 11.40
C GLN A 140 17.08 -4.89 11.92
N ASP A 141 17.41 -3.75 11.31
CA ASP A 141 16.86 -2.45 11.73
C ASP A 141 15.34 -2.38 11.48
N MET A 142 14.83 -3.02 10.42
CA MET A 142 13.38 -3.16 10.19
C MET A 142 12.73 -4.04 11.28
N GLU A 143 13.32 -5.18 11.63
CA GLU A 143 12.85 -6.01 12.74
C GLU A 143 12.83 -5.23 14.06
N ASP A 144 13.94 -4.56 14.38
CA ASP A 144 14.13 -3.84 15.63
C ASP A 144 13.12 -2.70 15.78
N VAL A 145 12.88 -1.89 14.73
CA VAL A 145 11.92 -0.78 14.80
C VAL A 145 10.48 -1.28 14.93
N VAL A 146 10.11 -2.34 14.21
CA VAL A 146 8.78 -2.94 14.32
C VAL A 146 8.55 -3.51 15.72
N LEU A 147 9.52 -4.25 16.28
CA LEU A 147 9.39 -4.86 17.60
C LEU A 147 9.49 -3.86 18.75
N ALA A 148 10.21 -2.74 18.56
CA ALA A 148 10.27 -1.68 19.57
C ALA A 148 8.92 -0.98 19.76
N HIS A 149 8.15 -0.83 18.68
CA HIS A 149 6.87 -0.10 18.70
C HIS A 149 5.64 -1.01 18.67
N LYS A 150 5.75 -2.21 18.11
CA LYS A 150 4.66 -3.18 17.93
C LYS A 150 3.35 -2.55 17.44
N PRO A 151 3.35 -1.87 16.29
CA PRO A 151 2.14 -1.25 15.77
C PRO A 151 1.06 -2.29 15.46
N ASP A 152 -0.21 -1.90 15.60
CA ASP A 152 -1.35 -2.77 15.26
C ASP A 152 -1.47 -2.94 13.74
N ALA A 153 -1.14 -1.89 12.99
CA ALA A 153 -1.08 -1.92 11.54
C ALA A 153 0.23 -1.31 11.01
N ILE A 154 0.71 -1.83 9.89
CA ILE A 154 1.89 -1.31 9.19
C ILE A 154 1.52 -1.06 7.73
N LEU A 155 1.77 0.16 7.27
CA LEU A 155 1.69 0.51 5.87
C LEU A 155 3.11 0.65 5.34
N CYS A 156 3.46 -0.15 4.32
CA CYS A 156 4.77 -0.11 3.71
C CYS A 156 4.67 0.16 2.21
N ILE A 157 5.66 0.86 1.67
CA ILE A 157 5.85 0.98 0.22
C ILE A 157 5.93 -0.41 -0.41
N ASP A 158 5.42 -0.53 -1.63
CA ASP A 158 5.47 -1.78 -2.38
C ASP A 158 6.49 -1.71 -3.53
N TYR A 159 6.62 -2.81 -4.28
CA TYR A 159 7.55 -2.98 -5.39
C TYR A 159 7.15 -2.16 -6.62
N ASP A 160 7.39 -0.86 -6.62
CA ASP A 160 7.23 0.00 -7.79
C ASP A 160 8.54 0.13 -8.60
N VAL A 161 8.60 1.14 -9.46
CA VAL A 161 9.74 1.33 -10.37
C VAL A 161 11.04 1.77 -9.68
N HIS A 162 10.99 2.28 -8.43
CA HIS A 162 12.17 2.81 -7.78
C HIS A 162 12.94 1.72 -7.03
N PRO A 163 14.26 1.59 -7.24
CA PRO A 163 15.05 0.54 -6.59
C PRO A 163 15.00 0.56 -5.07
N ASP A 164 15.04 1.74 -4.45
CA ASP A 164 14.96 1.85 -2.99
C ASP A 164 13.56 1.50 -2.45
N HIS A 165 12.50 1.69 -3.24
CA HIS A 165 11.16 1.23 -2.86
C HIS A 165 11.11 -0.30 -2.80
N ARG A 166 11.65 -0.96 -3.81
CA ARG A 166 11.78 -2.43 -3.85
C ARG A 166 12.65 -2.95 -2.72
N ALA A 167 13.81 -2.30 -2.48
CA ALA A 167 14.69 -2.64 -1.39
C ALA A 167 14.02 -2.50 -0.01
N CYS A 168 13.30 -1.41 0.20
CA CYS A 168 12.53 -1.16 1.42
C CYS A 168 11.41 -2.20 1.61
N SER A 169 10.65 -2.49 0.55
CA SER A 169 9.58 -3.49 0.56
C SER A 169 10.13 -4.88 0.89
N ALA A 170 11.20 -5.32 0.22
CA ALA A 170 11.81 -6.63 0.43
C ALA A 170 12.42 -6.78 1.83
N ALA A 171 13.13 -5.76 2.31
CA ALA A 171 13.68 -5.75 3.66
C ALA A 171 12.56 -5.85 4.72
N PHE A 172 11.47 -5.11 4.52
CA PHE A 172 10.31 -5.13 5.39
C PHE A 172 9.63 -6.50 5.40
N GLU A 173 9.32 -7.08 4.24
CA GLU A 173 8.68 -8.39 4.16
C GLU A 173 9.56 -9.49 4.78
N THR A 174 10.86 -9.48 4.50
CA THR A 174 11.81 -10.40 5.15
C THR A 174 11.82 -10.23 6.67
N ALA A 175 11.81 -8.99 7.16
CA ALA A 175 11.78 -8.70 8.60
C ALA A 175 10.47 -9.22 9.25
N ILE A 176 9.33 -8.97 8.62
CA ILE A 176 8.04 -9.49 9.10
C ILE A 176 8.04 -11.02 9.09
N GLY A 177 8.49 -11.65 8.01
CA GLY A 177 8.62 -13.12 7.95
C GLY A 177 9.42 -13.67 9.13
N ARG A 178 10.59 -13.08 9.42
CA ARG A 178 11.41 -13.47 10.58
C ARG A 178 10.71 -13.28 11.92
N ILE A 179 9.96 -12.18 12.09
CA ILE A 179 9.17 -11.93 13.31
C ILE A 179 8.10 -13.00 13.46
N LEU A 180 7.37 -13.32 12.39
CA LEU A 180 6.28 -14.29 12.39
C LEU A 180 6.78 -15.73 12.63
N GLN A 181 7.98 -16.07 12.12
CA GLN A 181 8.61 -17.38 12.32
C GLN A 181 9.20 -17.58 13.73
N ARG A 182 9.29 -16.54 14.57
CA ARG A 182 9.81 -16.68 15.94
C ARG A 182 8.94 -17.66 16.74
N PRO A 183 9.53 -18.65 17.40
CA PRO A 183 8.77 -19.61 18.22
C PRO A 183 7.89 -18.91 19.27
N GLY A 184 6.60 -19.22 19.27
CA GLY A 184 5.64 -18.63 20.22
C GLY A 184 5.30 -17.17 19.95
N ASN A 185 5.53 -16.67 18.75
CA ASN A 185 5.10 -15.31 18.36
C ASN A 185 3.59 -15.13 18.60
N LYS A 186 3.22 -13.96 19.14
CA LYS A 186 1.84 -13.54 19.41
C LYS A 186 1.55 -12.15 18.84
N TYR A 187 2.42 -11.64 18.00
CA TYR A 187 2.30 -10.34 17.39
C TYR A 187 1.97 -10.50 15.91
N PHE A 188 0.78 -10.07 15.50
CA PHE A 188 0.20 -10.25 14.19
C PHE A 188 -0.38 -8.91 13.67
N PRO A 189 0.46 -7.97 13.26
CA PRO A 189 -0.02 -6.68 12.73
C PRO A 189 -0.73 -6.86 11.40
N VAL A 190 -1.70 -6.01 11.08
CA VAL A 190 -2.28 -5.96 9.73
C VAL A 190 -1.32 -5.19 8.82
N ILE A 191 -1.01 -5.76 7.65
CA ILE A 191 -0.11 -5.14 6.68
C ILE A 191 -0.90 -4.51 5.54
N PHE A 192 -0.52 -3.29 5.18
CA PHE A 192 -0.99 -2.58 4.00
C PHE A 192 0.21 -2.22 3.12
N LYS A 193 0.07 -2.49 1.83
CA LYS A 193 1.10 -2.16 0.83
C LYS A 193 0.52 -1.18 -0.18
N GLY A 194 1.31 -0.23 -0.62
CA GLY A 194 0.88 0.76 -1.59
C GLY A 194 2.00 1.19 -2.52
N PHE A 195 1.65 1.54 -3.76
CA PHE A 195 2.60 2.06 -4.74
C PHE A 195 2.67 3.58 -4.71
N ALA A 196 3.86 4.10 -4.96
CA ALA A 196 4.07 5.50 -5.29
C ALA A 196 4.07 5.74 -6.82
N TYR A 197 4.41 6.94 -7.23
CA TYR A 197 4.60 7.37 -8.62
C TYR A 197 3.42 7.06 -9.55
N LYS A 198 3.59 6.22 -10.56
CA LYS A 198 2.60 6.06 -11.63
C LYS A 198 1.22 5.65 -11.14
N THR A 199 1.16 4.77 -10.18
CA THR A 199 -0.11 4.32 -9.59
C THR A 199 -0.84 5.43 -8.82
N ALA A 200 -0.11 6.33 -8.16
CA ALA A 200 -0.68 7.46 -7.44
C ALA A 200 -0.89 8.70 -8.33
N PHE A 201 0.09 9.01 -9.20
CA PHE A 201 0.10 10.26 -9.96
C PHE A 201 -0.81 10.26 -11.18
N GLU A 202 -1.05 9.11 -11.78
CA GLU A 202 -1.89 8.99 -12.95
C GLU A 202 -3.36 8.76 -12.63
N SER A 203 -3.69 8.58 -11.35
CA SER A 203 -5.05 8.33 -10.92
C SER A 203 -5.94 9.57 -10.86
N VAL A 204 -5.38 10.77 -10.86
CA VAL A 204 -6.15 12.02 -10.87
C VAL A 204 -5.79 12.85 -12.09
N PRO A 205 -6.58 12.76 -13.17
CA PRO A 205 -6.29 13.48 -14.42
C PRO A 205 -6.48 15.00 -14.30
N ASP A 206 -7.43 15.47 -13.49
CA ASP A 206 -7.69 16.90 -13.29
C ASP A 206 -8.14 17.20 -11.85
N PHE A 207 -7.24 17.73 -11.04
CA PHE A 207 -7.57 18.17 -9.68
C PHE A 207 -8.71 19.21 -9.62
N TYR A 208 -8.83 20.07 -10.64
CA TYR A 208 -9.85 21.12 -10.69
C TYR A 208 -11.14 20.69 -11.39
N ALA A 209 -11.39 19.40 -11.48
CA ALA A 209 -12.73 18.90 -11.83
C ALA A 209 -13.78 19.44 -10.83
N PRO A 210 -15.06 19.51 -11.23
CA PRO A 210 -16.13 19.97 -10.32
C PRO A 210 -16.26 19.14 -9.04
N HIS A 211 -15.84 17.89 -9.10
CA HIS A 211 -15.80 16.94 -7.98
C HIS A 211 -14.37 16.45 -7.77
N MET A 212 -14.07 16.04 -6.53
CA MET A 212 -12.82 15.35 -6.26
C MET A 212 -12.85 13.98 -6.93
N LEU A 213 -11.88 13.74 -7.81
CA LEU A 213 -11.79 12.48 -8.52
C LEU A 213 -11.09 11.43 -7.65
N SER A 214 -11.65 10.24 -7.66
CA SER A 214 -11.03 9.05 -7.08
C SER A 214 -9.99 8.45 -8.01
N THR A 215 -9.17 7.57 -7.46
CA THR A 215 -8.16 6.81 -8.20
C THR A 215 -8.82 6.01 -9.32
N VAL A 216 -8.30 6.12 -10.54
CA VAL A 216 -8.71 5.30 -11.67
C VAL A 216 -7.84 4.07 -11.78
N PHE A 217 -8.32 3.02 -12.46
CA PHE A 217 -7.52 1.82 -12.69
C PHE A 217 -6.31 2.14 -13.55
N ALA A 218 -5.11 1.94 -13.01
CA ALA A 218 -3.87 2.20 -13.73
C ALA A 218 -3.75 1.34 -14.99
N ARG A 219 -4.24 0.11 -14.96
CA ARG A 219 -4.25 -0.79 -16.12
C ARG A 219 -5.10 -0.30 -17.28
N ASP A 220 -6.11 0.53 -17.05
CA ASP A 220 -6.92 1.12 -18.11
C ASP A 220 -6.13 2.12 -18.96
N ASN A 221 -5.04 2.63 -18.40
CA ASN A 221 -4.13 3.59 -19.02
C ASN A 221 -2.79 2.97 -19.47
N LEU A 222 -2.54 1.71 -19.12
CA LEU A 222 -1.31 1.00 -19.46
C LEU A 222 -1.65 -0.12 -20.44
N PRO A 223 -1.12 -0.10 -21.67
CA PRO A 223 -1.44 -1.08 -22.70
C PRO A 223 -0.99 -2.50 -22.34
N GLU A 224 -0.01 -2.63 -21.47
CA GLU A 224 0.50 -3.90 -20.97
C GLU A 224 1.07 -3.73 -19.55
N PRO A 225 1.04 -4.77 -18.70
CA PRO A 225 1.83 -4.80 -17.48
C PRO A 225 3.30 -4.61 -17.87
N SER A 226 3.84 -3.47 -17.54
CA SER A 226 5.26 -3.22 -17.77
C SER A 226 6.03 -3.45 -16.47
N TRP A 227 7.34 -3.70 -16.58
CA TRP A 227 8.24 -3.71 -15.41
C TRP A 227 8.16 -2.41 -14.60
N GLU A 228 7.65 -1.34 -15.17
CA GLU A 228 7.44 -0.04 -14.53
C GLU A 228 6.27 -0.04 -13.54
N THR A 229 5.30 -0.92 -13.75
CA THR A 229 4.31 -1.31 -12.75
C THR A 229 4.73 -2.66 -12.23
N SER A 230 5.69 -2.68 -11.38
CA SER A 230 6.51 -3.83 -11.05
C SER A 230 5.74 -5.06 -10.58
N ASN A 231 4.48 -4.90 -10.26
CA ASN A 231 3.63 -6.01 -9.90
C ASN A 231 2.20 -5.77 -10.36
N PRO A 232 1.84 -6.14 -11.60
CA PRO A 232 0.47 -6.06 -12.10
C PRO A 232 -0.50 -6.93 -11.28
N ALA A 233 0.03 -7.85 -10.47
CA ALA A 233 -0.75 -8.67 -9.57
C ALA A 233 -1.50 -7.86 -8.53
N TYR A 234 -0.90 -6.79 -8.05
CA TYR A 234 -1.57 -5.90 -7.11
C TYR A 234 -2.49 -4.95 -7.87
N ALA A 235 -3.18 -5.48 -8.87
CA ALA A 235 -4.13 -4.76 -9.67
C ALA A 235 -5.25 -4.14 -8.82
N TRP A 236 -5.86 -3.09 -9.33
CA TRP A 236 -6.82 -2.28 -8.62
C TRP A 236 -8.05 -3.04 -8.10
N ASP A 237 -8.47 -4.09 -8.76
CA ASP A 237 -9.61 -4.92 -8.38
C ASP A 237 -9.41 -5.69 -7.06
N GLU A 238 -8.15 -5.96 -6.68
CA GLU A 238 -7.83 -6.58 -5.40
C GLU A 238 -7.50 -5.56 -4.30
N ARG A 239 -7.62 -4.28 -4.61
CA ARG A 239 -7.21 -3.24 -3.69
C ARG A 239 -8.34 -2.77 -2.80
N ILE A 240 -7.98 -2.60 -1.53
CA ILE A 240 -8.81 -1.87 -0.59
C ILE A 240 -8.73 -0.37 -0.91
N ARG A 241 -9.87 0.31 -0.92
CA ARG A 241 -9.97 1.74 -1.14
C ARG A 241 -10.43 2.40 0.15
N LEU A 242 -9.66 3.36 0.64
CA LEU A 242 -9.95 4.05 1.89
C LEU A 242 -10.48 5.45 1.62
N PRO A 243 -11.50 5.90 2.35
CA PRO A 243 -11.99 7.26 2.25
C PRO A 243 -10.96 8.26 2.77
N VAL A 244 -11.04 9.48 2.28
CA VAL A 244 -10.12 10.56 2.69
C VAL A 244 -10.84 11.64 3.49
N PRO A 245 -10.18 12.23 4.52
CA PRO A 245 -10.74 13.32 5.31
C PRO A 245 -11.12 14.55 4.47
N GLU A 246 -12.04 15.35 4.97
CA GLU A 246 -12.53 16.53 4.27
C GLU A 246 -11.40 17.51 3.91
N GLU A 247 -10.43 17.73 4.79
CA GLU A 247 -9.30 18.62 4.57
C GLU A 247 -8.40 18.15 3.40
N CYS A 248 -8.38 16.85 3.14
CA CYS A 248 -7.60 16.23 2.06
C CYS A 248 -8.31 16.30 0.71
N ARG A 249 -9.64 16.54 0.70
CA ARG A 249 -10.47 16.63 -0.52
C ARG A 249 -10.99 18.04 -0.83
N ARG A 250 -10.44 19.09 -0.19
CA ARG A 250 -10.79 20.48 -0.49
C ARG A 250 -10.54 20.79 -1.98
N PRO A 251 -11.50 21.47 -2.67
CA PRO A 251 -11.47 21.65 -4.13
C PRO A 251 -10.49 22.73 -4.62
N LEU A 252 -9.83 23.43 -3.71
CA LEU A 252 -8.79 24.42 -3.99
C LEU A 252 -7.45 23.89 -3.48
N LEU A 253 -6.43 23.90 -4.32
CA LEU A 253 -5.08 23.42 -3.93
C LEU A 253 -4.52 24.19 -2.74
N SER A 254 -4.74 25.51 -2.69
CA SER A 254 -4.30 26.33 -1.56
C SER A 254 -4.91 25.93 -0.21
N ASP A 255 -6.05 25.24 -0.22
CA ASP A 255 -6.77 24.81 0.97
C ASP A 255 -6.60 23.32 1.24
N ASN A 256 -6.25 22.53 0.21
CA ASN A 256 -6.08 21.08 0.30
C ASN A 256 -4.86 20.73 1.16
N LEU A 257 -5.06 19.86 2.16
CA LEU A 257 -4.04 19.50 3.13
C LEU A 257 -2.90 18.70 2.52
N ILE A 258 -3.21 17.75 1.63
CA ILE A 258 -2.21 16.92 0.94
C ILE A 258 -1.31 17.78 0.06
N HIS A 259 -1.89 18.73 -0.68
CA HIS A 259 -1.13 19.70 -1.45
C HIS A 259 -0.17 20.53 -0.56
N LYS A 260 -0.67 21.03 0.60
CA LYS A 260 0.16 21.79 1.53
C LYS A 260 1.32 20.97 2.09
N ALA A 261 1.06 19.74 2.51
CA ALA A 261 2.06 18.83 3.04
C ALA A 261 3.13 18.49 1.98
N PHE A 262 2.71 18.09 0.79
CA PHE A 262 3.66 17.75 -0.27
C PHE A 262 4.50 18.94 -0.75
N CYS A 263 3.94 20.14 -0.76
CA CYS A 263 4.68 21.37 -1.06
C CYS A 263 5.79 21.69 -0.05
N CYS A 264 5.86 21.01 1.10
CA CYS A 264 6.98 21.13 2.03
C CYS A 264 8.26 20.51 1.48
N HIS A 265 8.17 19.53 0.58
CA HIS A 265 9.31 18.87 -0.09
C HIS A 265 9.83 19.69 -1.26
N VAL A 266 10.40 20.87 -0.98
CA VAL A 266 10.90 21.80 -2.00
C VAL A 266 12.09 21.22 -2.75
N SER A 267 12.99 20.48 -2.08
CA SER A 267 14.13 19.81 -2.70
C SER A 267 13.70 18.81 -3.75
N GLN A 268 12.60 18.10 -3.51
CA GLN A 268 12.01 17.09 -4.42
C GLN A 268 11.03 17.70 -5.41
N LYS A 269 10.87 19.02 -5.41
CA LYS A 269 9.93 19.73 -6.28
C LYS A 269 8.48 19.30 -6.04
N GLY A 270 8.12 18.99 -4.80
CA GLY A 270 6.78 18.55 -4.41
C GLY A 270 5.66 19.44 -4.98
N TYR A 271 5.90 20.75 -5.09
CA TYR A 271 5.00 21.70 -5.75
C TYR A 271 4.60 21.35 -7.20
N ARG A 272 5.33 20.45 -7.88
CA ARG A 272 4.98 19.98 -9.23
C ARG A 272 4.01 18.82 -9.20
N TYR A 273 4.11 17.99 -8.18
CA TYR A 273 3.41 16.71 -8.09
C TYR A 273 2.23 16.75 -7.12
N ALA A 274 2.22 17.67 -6.17
CA ALA A 274 1.25 17.75 -5.09
C ALA A 274 -0.22 17.68 -5.54
N ALA A 275 -0.56 18.27 -6.71
CA ALA A 275 -1.92 18.20 -7.24
C ALA A 275 -2.30 16.79 -7.76
N LYS A 276 -1.33 15.92 -8.03
CA LYS A 276 -1.57 14.59 -8.59
C LYS A 276 -1.80 13.52 -7.52
N VAL A 277 -1.39 13.80 -6.28
CA VAL A 277 -1.55 12.88 -5.14
C VAL A 277 -2.73 13.24 -4.23
N ALA A 278 -3.45 14.32 -4.54
CA ALA A 278 -4.68 14.70 -3.84
C ALA A 278 -5.87 14.01 -4.52
N ASN A 279 -6.14 12.79 -4.10
CA ASN A 279 -7.20 11.93 -4.63
C ASN A 279 -8.40 11.89 -3.69
N GLY A 280 -9.56 11.50 -4.21
CA GLY A 280 -10.78 11.25 -3.44
C GLY A 280 -10.78 9.93 -2.66
N ASP A 281 -9.76 9.10 -2.82
CA ASP A 281 -9.52 7.85 -2.08
C ASP A 281 -8.02 7.59 -1.94
N GLN A 282 -7.64 6.69 -1.04
CA GLN A 282 -6.32 6.06 -1.01
C GLN A 282 -6.43 4.57 -1.18
N VAL A 283 -5.51 3.98 -1.95
CA VAL A 283 -5.61 2.60 -2.41
C VAL A 283 -4.43 1.80 -1.94
N PHE A 284 -4.73 0.67 -1.28
CA PHE A 284 -3.74 -0.27 -0.77
C PHE A 284 -4.18 -1.70 -1.10
N TRP A 285 -3.30 -2.65 -0.92
CA TRP A 285 -3.68 -4.02 -0.74
C TRP A 285 -3.32 -4.47 0.68
N LYS A 286 -4.17 -5.31 1.24
CA LYS A 286 -4.06 -5.80 2.61
C LYS A 286 -3.47 -7.20 2.63
N ARG A 287 -2.62 -7.49 3.61
CA ARG A 287 -2.11 -8.82 3.88
C ARG A 287 -2.20 -9.13 5.38
N ARG A 288 -2.64 -10.31 5.69
CA ARG A 288 -2.74 -10.84 7.06
C ARG A 288 -1.39 -11.40 7.50
N THR A 289 -1.16 -11.43 8.81
CA THR A 289 0.05 -11.99 9.41
C THR A 289 -0.23 -13.12 10.40
N ASP A 290 -1.50 -13.42 10.65
CA ASP A 290 -1.94 -14.57 11.46
C ASP A 290 -1.89 -15.90 10.69
N ASN A 291 -0.99 -15.97 9.70
CA ASN A 291 -0.72 -17.11 8.85
C ASN A 291 -0.07 -18.26 9.63
N LEU A 292 -0.75 -19.39 9.72
CA LEU A 292 -0.28 -20.60 10.41
C LEU A 292 0.96 -21.22 9.75
N SER A 293 1.14 -21.03 8.44
CA SER A 293 2.25 -21.57 7.67
C SER A 293 3.61 -21.09 8.18
N MET A 294 3.66 -19.87 8.75
CA MET A 294 4.89 -19.28 9.30
C MET A 294 5.53 -20.09 10.43
N GLN A 295 4.76 -20.95 11.11
CA GLN A 295 5.24 -21.82 12.18
C GLN A 295 5.38 -23.29 11.76
N ALA A 296 5.15 -23.62 10.47
CA ALA A 296 5.22 -24.96 9.94
C ALA A 296 6.63 -25.30 9.43
N ALA A 297 7.03 -26.55 9.58
CA ALA A 297 8.19 -27.09 8.90
C ALA A 297 7.84 -27.43 7.44
N VAL A 298 8.68 -27.00 6.50
CA VAL A 298 8.45 -27.16 5.07
C VAL A 298 9.27 -28.31 4.52
N SER A 299 8.70 -29.10 3.60
CA SER A 299 9.38 -30.09 2.78
C SER A 299 8.78 -30.11 1.37
N ALA A 300 9.52 -30.58 0.38
CA ALA A 300 9.03 -30.73 -0.99
C ALA A 300 9.70 -31.91 -1.71
N SER A 301 9.11 -32.35 -2.81
CA SER A 301 9.72 -33.36 -3.71
C SER A 301 10.97 -32.78 -4.39
N SER A 302 10.98 -31.52 -4.70
CA SER A 302 12.09 -30.77 -5.31
C SER A 302 11.83 -29.25 -5.22
N GLY A 303 12.74 -28.42 -5.73
CA GLY A 303 12.64 -26.97 -5.71
C GLY A 303 13.11 -26.34 -4.40
N ASN A 304 13.13 -25.02 -4.34
CA ASN A 304 13.60 -24.29 -3.17
C ASN A 304 12.44 -24.03 -2.20
N ILE A 305 12.46 -24.73 -1.07
CA ILE A 305 11.39 -24.68 -0.07
C ILE A 305 11.42 -23.43 0.83
N ASN A 306 12.51 -22.67 0.82
CA ASN A 306 12.69 -21.53 1.72
C ASN A 306 11.72 -20.37 1.43
N TYR A 307 11.11 -20.38 0.26
CA TYR A 307 10.19 -19.32 -0.20
C TYR A 307 8.71 -19.68 -0.07
N LEU A 308 8.36 -20.80 0.56
CA LEU A 308 6.96 -21.22 0.71
C LEU A 308 6.22 -20.57 1.88
N ASN A 309 6.99 -20.07 2.86
CA ASN A 309 6.44 -19.45 4.08
C ASN A 309 7.39 -18.42 4.69
N ASP A 310 8.03 -17.60 3.87
CA ASP A 310 8.96 -16.56 4.32
C ASP A 310 8.37 -15.15 4.34
N PHE A 311 7.10 -15.03 3.95
CA PHE A 311 6.37 -13.76 3.83
C PHE A 311 6.87 -12.85 2.71
N LEU A 312 7.72 -13.31 1.80
CA LEU A 312 8.30 -12.51 0.72
C LEU A 312 7.57 -12.78 -0.61
N LEU A 313 6.80 -11.81 -1.08
CA LEU A 313 6.09 -11.94 -2.36
C LEU A 313 6.94 -11.41 -3.53
N LEU A 314 8.09 -12.02 -3.76
CA LEU A 314 8.90 -11.79 -4.95
C LEU A 314 8.74 -12.95 -5.92
N GLY A 315 8.59 -12.63 -7.20
CA GLY A 315 8.51 -13.63 -8.26
C GLY A 315 9.88 -14.02 -8.82
N SER A 316 9.87 -14.59 -10.01
CA SER A 316 11.09 -14.95 -10.72
C SER A 316 11.97 -13.72 -11.03
N SER A 317 13.28 -13.96 -11.19
CA SER A 317 14.27 -12.92 -11.48
C SER A 317 13.96 -12.06 -12.71
N ASP A 318 13.15 -12.57 -13.64
CA ASP A 318 12.79 -11.85 -14.85
C ASP A 318 11.85 -10.66 -14.62
N MET A 319 10.96 -10.77 -13.63
CA MET A 319 10.12 -9.63 -13.20
C MET A 319 10.89 -8.62 -12.34
N ALA A 320 11.93 -9.06 -11.68
CA ALA A 320 12.79 -8.23 -10.84
C ALA A 320 13.87 -7.48 -11.62
N LYS A 321 14.08 -7.76 -12.90
CA LYS A 321 15.05 -7.04 -13.74
C LYS A 321 14.57 -5.60 -14.03
N PRO A 322 15.49 -4.64 -14.03
CA PRO A 322 16.93 -4.76 -13.75
C PRO A 322 17.30 -4.53 -12.28
N ALA A 323 16.34 -4.37 -11.39
CA ALA A 323 16.55 -3.78 -10.09
C ALA A 323 16.70 -4.78 -8.93
N MET A 324 16.47 -6.05 -9.14
CA MET A 324 16.61 -7.09 -8.11
C MET A 324 17.30 -8.32 -8.72
N PRO A 325 18.63 -8.36 -8.80
CA PRO A 325 19.35 -9.57 -9.17
C PRO A 325 19.27 -10.58 -8.01
N MET A 326 18.07 -11.06 -7.73
CA MET A 326 17.86 -12.16 -6.80
C MET A 326 17.58 -13.41 -7.62
N ASP A 327 18.11 -14.52 -7.15
CA ASP A 327 17.70 -15.83 -7.63
C ASP A 327 16.18 -16.01 -7.43
N ASP A 328 15.61 -16.97 -8.11
CA ASP A 328 14.17 -17.22 -8.02
C ASP A 328 13.68 -17.25 -6.56
N CYS A 329 12.78 -16.34 -6.25
CA CYS A 329 12.18 -16.20 -4.91
C CYS A 329 10.85 -16.95 -4.82
N LEU A 330 10.83 -18.21 -5.26
CA LEU A 330 9.65 -19.05 -5.26
C LEU A 330 10.03 -20.53 -5.17
N TRP A 331 9.10 -21.34 -4.70
CA TRP A 331 9.15 -22.78 -4.88
C TRP A 331 8.64 -23.10 -6.29
N ALA A 332 9.51 -23.53 -7.18
CA ALA A 332 9.18 -24.01 -8.52
C ALA A 332 9.84 -25.38 -8.73
N PRO A 333 9.07 -26.46 -8.71
CA PRO A 333 9.61 -27.79 -9.01
C PRO A 333 10.00 -27.86 -10.49
N PRO A 334 11.17 -28.47 -10.84
CA PRO A 334 11.59 -28.59 -12.22
C PRO A 334 10.66 -29.52 -13.02
N GLU A 335 10.69 -29.38 -14.34
CA GLU A 335 9.78 -30.13 -15.24
C GLU A 335 9.89 -31.64 -15.12
N ASP A 336 11.07 -32.16 -14.82
CA ASP A 336 11.36 -33.59 -14.66
C ASP A 336 10.88 -34.16 -13.32
N ASP A 337 10.53 -33.33 -12.34
CA ASP A 337 9.85 -33.78 -11.13
C ASP A 337 8.43 -34.25 -11.49
N LYS A 338 8.17 -35.55 -11.27
CA LYS A 338 6.85 -36.14 -11.56
C LYS A 338 5.88 -36.04 -10.39
N VAL A 339 6.34 -35.59 -9.23
CA VAL A 339 5.54 -35.51 -8.01
C VAL A 339 5.03 -34.08 -7.81
N LYS A 340 5.91 -33.08 -7.94
CA LYS A 340 5.62 -31.64 -7.84
C LYS A 340 4.82 -31.26 -6.61
N THR A 341 5.30 -31.72 -5.45
CA THR A 341 4.56 -31.61 -4.18
C THR A 341 5.39 -30.88 -3.14
N CYS A 342 4.76 -29.99 -2.39
CA CYS A 342 5.30 -29.42 -1.15
C CYS A 342 4.35 -29.68 0.03
N ARG A 343 4.90 -29.68 1.25
CA ARG A 343 4.16 -29.99 2.47
C ARG A 343 4.58 -29.08 3.61
N LEU A 344 3.58 -28.56 4.31
CA LEU A 344 3.70 -27.87 5.59
C LEU A 344 3.33 -28.83 6.71
N THR A 345 4.19 -29.00 7.71
CA THR A 345 3.98 -29.87 8.87
C THR A 345 3.98 -29.03 10.13
N PHE A 346 2.92 -29.08 10.92
CA PHE A 346 2.75 -28.32 12.13
C PHE A 346 3.32 -29.05 13.36
N THR A 347 3.85 -28.29 14.31
CA THR A 347 4.34 -28.87 15.58
C THR A 347 3.20 -29.30 16.51
N HIS A 348 2.03 -28.71 16.33
CA HIS A 348 0.79 -29.03 17.03
C HIS A 348 -0.36 -29.01 16.03
N PRO A 349 -1.38 -29.88 16.21
CA PRO A 349 -2.54 -29.86 15.34
C PRO A 349 -3.23 -28.50 15.31
N VAL A 350 -3.56 -28.02 14.11
CA VAL A 350 -4.20 -26.72 13.86
C VAL A 350 -5.60 -26.89 13.29
N THR A 351 -6.40 -25.83 13.34
CA THR A 351 -7.67 -25.72 12.61
C THR A 351 -7.43 -24.83 11.39
N ILE A 352 -7.99 -25.20 10.23
CA ILE A 352 -7.85 -24.44 8.98
C ILE A 352 -9.22 -24.21 8.37
N ARG A 353 -9.50 -22.97 7.98
CA ARG A 353 -10.71 -22.53 7.28
C ARG A 353 -10.44 -21.87 5.94
N GLU A 354 -9.26 -21.29 5.77
CA GLU A 354 -8.89 -20.52 4.59
C GLU A 354 -7.47 -20.86 4.17
N ALA A 355 -7.25 -20.91 2.86
CA ALA A 355 -5.94 -21.03 2.25
C ALA A 355 -5.77 -19.96 1.18
N VAL A 356 -4.67 -19.20 1.24
CA VAL A 356 -4.31 -18.20 0.23
C VAL A 356 -2.99 -18.62 -0.41
N LEU A 357 -3.03 -18.88 -1.72
CA LEU A 357 -1.87 -19.32 -2.47
C LEU A 357 -1.47 -18.25 -3.49
N TYR A 358 -0.20 -17.89 -3.46
CA TYR A 358 0.37 -16.92 -4.41
C TYR A 358 1.21 -17.67 -5.44
N GLY A 359 0.80 -17.60 -6.71
CA GLY A 359 1.55 -18.13 -7.83
C GLY A 359 2.75 -17.26 -8.18
N ASN A 360 3.50 -17.68 -9.20
CA ASN A 360 4.61 -16.87 -9.70
C ASN A 360 4.13 -15.49 -10.18
N ILE A 361 4.89 -14.46 -9.84
CA ILE A 361 4.65 -13.07 -10.27
C ILE A 361 5.29 -12.87 -11.65
N ASP A 362 4.74 -13.49 -12.65
CA ASP A 362 5.06 -13.26 -14.06
C ASP A 362 3.80 -13.36 -14.92
N THR A 363 3.92 -13.05 -16.21
CA THR A 363 2.79 -13.09 -17.15
C THR A 363 2.63 -14.45 -17.86
N GLU A 364 3.63 -15.31 -17.77
CA GLU A 364 3.74 -16.50 -18.63
C GLU A 364 3.56 -17.80 -17.84
N SER A 365 3.99 -17.86 -16.59
CA SER A 365 3.93 -19.07 -15.76
C SER A 365 2.70 -19.08 -14.87
N ARG A 366 1.95 -20.20 -14.89
CA ARG A 366 0.73 -20.31 -14.09
C ARG A 366 0.42 -21.76 -13.73
N ILE A 367 -0.05 -21.98 -12.52
CA ILE A 367 -0.67 -23.24 -12.11
C ILE A 367 -2.10 -23.27 -12.67
N LEU A 368 -2.44 -24.28 -13.44
CA LEU A 368 -3.76 -24.47 -14.04
C LEU A 368 -4.67 -25.34 -13.15
N ASP A 369 -4.07 -26.23 -12.39
CA ASP A 369 -4.77 -27.07 -11.43
C ASP A 369 -3.81 -27.53 -10.34
N GLY A 370 -4.29 -27.51 -9.10
CA GLY A 370 -3.57 -27.99 -7.92
C GLY A 370 -4.49 -28.72 -6.96
N THR A 371 -3.90 -29.49 -6.06
CA THR A 371 -4.64 -30.17 -4.99
C THR A 371 -4.01 -29.85 -3.64
N LEU A 372 -4.81 -29.31 -2.73
CA LEU A 372 -4.52 -29.26 -1.30
C LEU A 372 -5.04 -30.53 -0.65
N ARG A 373 -4.17 -31.27 0.04
CA ARG A 373 -4.51 -32.45 0.81
C ARG A 373 -4.19 -32.22 2.28
N PHE A 374 -5.12 -32.56 3.15
CA PHE A 374 -5.01 -32.39 4.59
C PHE A 374 -4.80 -33.72 5.30
N SER A 375 -4.12 -33.72 6.43
CA SER A 375 -3.92 -34.93 7.26
C SER A 375 -5.23 -35.58 7.73
N THR A 376 -6.33 -34.85 7.70
CA THR A 376 -7.69 -35.32 7.98
C THR A 376 -8.24 -36.26 6.88
N GLY A 377 -7.59 -36.30 5.70
CA GLY A 377 -8.07 -37.01 4.51
C GLY A 377 -8.93 -36.15 3.58
N TYR A 378 -9.17 -34.89 3.94
CA TYR A 378 -9.87 -33.95 3.04
C TYR A 378 -8.94 -33.52 1.90
N GLU A 379 -9.52 -33.36 0.72
CA GLU A 379 -8.83 -32.87 -0.48
C GLU A 379 -9.65 -31.74 -1.11
N PHE A 380 -8.95 -30.70 -1.53
CA PHE A 380 -9.52 -29.52 -2.21
C PHE A 380 -8.78 -29.26 -3.51
N ARG A 381 -9.49 -29.09 -4.61
CA ARG A 381 -8.92 -28.74 -5.92
C ARG A 381 -9.03 -27.24 -6.15
N THR A 382 -7.90 -26.61 -6.46
CA THR A 382 -7.81 -25.15 -6.61
C THR A 382 -8.33 -24.65 -7.96
N GLY A 383 -8.32 -25.50 -9.01
CA GLY A 383 -8.50 -25.01 -10.38
C GLY A 383 -7.37 -24.08 -10.81
N PRO A 384 -7.59 -23.26 -11.87
CA PRO A 384 -6.56 -22.39 -12.40
C PRO A 384 -6.32 -21.18 -11.48
N PHE A 385 -5.05 -20.93 -11.21
CA PHE A 385 -4.64 -19.74 -10.46
C PHE A 385 -4.87 -18.47 -11.26
N ARG A 386 -5.07 -17.39 -10.57
CA ARG A 386 -5.07 -16.04 -11.15
C ARG A 386 -3.66 -15.72 -11.65
N LYS A 387 -3.57 -14.95 -12.74
CA LYS A 387 -2.28 -14.56 -13.33
C LYS A 387 -1.58 -13.49 -12.48
N ASN A 388 -0.30 -13.32 -12.74
CA ASN A 388 0.53 -12.23 -12.21
C ASN A 388 0.67 -12.25 -10.68
N GLY A 389 0.67 -13.44 -10.06
CA GLY A 389 0.83 -13.58 -8.61
C GLY A 389 -0.31 -13.02 -7.76
N LEU A 390 -1.48 -12.75 -8.35
CA LEU A 390 -2.67 -12.39 -7.59
C LEU A 390 -3.00 -13.47 -6.56
N PRO A 391 -3.44 -13.11 -5.35
CA PRO A 391 -3.83 -14.07 -4.35
C PRO A 391 -4.95 -14.97 -4.86
N ASN A 392 -4.83 -16.25 -4.61
CA ASN A 392 -5.88 -17.24 -4.85
C ASN A 392 -6.40 -17.64 -3.49
N ASP A 393 -7.53 -17.07 -3.14
CA ASP A 393 -8.19 -17.24 -1.86
C ASP A 393 -9.23 -18.37 -1.95
N PHE A 394 -9.15 -19.30 -1.01
CA PHE A 394 -9.99 -20.49 -0.97
C PHE A 394 -10.58 -20.67 0.43
N SER A 395 -11.90 -20.49 0.55
CA SER A 395 -12.62 -20.94 1.73
C SER A 395 -12.60 -22.47 1.79
N ILE A 396 -12.10 -23.02 2.87
CA ILE A 396 -11.94 -24.46 3.07
C ILE A 396 -13.01 -24.95 4.05
N GLU A 397 -13.67 -26.07 3.74
CA GLU A 397 -14.48 -26.74 4.76
C GLU A 397 -13.63 -26.98 6.01
N VAL A 398 -14.13 -26.55 7.17
CA VAL A 398 -13.34 -26.50 8.41
C VAL A 398 -12.62 -27.81 8.70
N GLN A 399 -11.31 -27.78 8.61
CA GLN A 399 -10.46 -28.91 8.96
C GLN A 399 -9.91 -28.72 10.37
N LYS A 400 -10.25 -29.65 11.28
CA LYS A 400 -9.79 -29.62 12.69
C LYS A 400 -8.71 -30.67 12.90
N SER A 401 -7.78 -30.38 13.82
CA SER A 401 -6.68 -31.29 14.17
C SER A 401 -5.82 -31.68 12.96
N VAL A 402 -5.46 -30.69 12.16
CA VAL A 402 -4.59 -30.86 10.99
C VAL A 402 -3.13 -30.90 11.44
N ASP A 403 -2.44 -32.00 11.18
CA ASP A 403 -1.00 -32.17 11.46
C ASP A 403 -0.13 -31.68 10.31
N TRP A 404 -0.64 -31.79 9.06
CA TRP A 404 0.07 -31.34 7.85
C TRP A 404 -0.91 -31.00 6.72
N VAL A 405 -0.45 -30.11 5.85
CA VAL A 405 -1.09 -29.78 4.56
C VAL A 405 -0.08 -29.98 3.45
N GLU A 406 -0.49 -30.64 2.37
CA GLU A 406 0.30 -30.89 1.18
C GLU A 406 -0.33 -30.24 -0.03
N PHE A 407 0.45 -29.54 -0.83
CA PHE A 407 0.01 -28.99 -2.11
C PHE A 407 0.75 -29.68 -3.25
N THR A 408 -0.02 -30.12 -4.25
CA THR A 408 0.51 -30.78 -5.46
C THR A 408 0.10 -29.98 -6.69
N ILE A 409 1.03 -29.66 -7.57
CA ILE A 409 0.75 -29.09 -8.90
C ILE A 409 0.36 -30.23 -9.83
N ASN A 410 -0.91 -30.26 -10.26
CA ASN A 410 -1.43 -31.28 -11.17
C ASN A 410 -1.21 -30.88 -12.64
N GLU A 411 -1.43 -29.61 -12.96
CA GLU A 411 -1.29 -29.05 -14.30
C GLU A 411 -0.75 -27.61 -14.22
N ALA A 412 0.13 -27.25 -15.12
CA ALA A 412 0.73 -25.91 -15.17
C ALA A 412 1.15 -25.53 -16.59
N GLU A 413 1.31 -24.24 -16.83
CA GLU A 413 1.85 -23.67 -18.06
C GLU A 413 3.02 -22.71 -17.76
N GLY A 414 3.88 -22.46 -18.76
CA GLY A 414 5.02 -21.56 -18.66
C GLY A 414 6.31 -22.22 -18.17
N PHE A 415 7.33 -21.39 -17.91
CA PHE A 415 8.69 -21.86 -17.64
C PHE A 415 8.95 -22.17 -16.17
N THR A 416 8.37 -21.40 -15.26
CA THR A 416 8.60 -21.47 -13.80
C THR A 416 7.28 -21.45 -13.03
N PRO A 417 6.34 -22.38 -13.29
CA PRO A 417 5.13 -22.46 -12.49
C PRO A 417 5.47 -22.92 -11.06
N GLY A 418 5.00 -22.16 -10.08
CA GLY A 418 5.34 -22.41 -8.69
C GLY A 418 4.58 -21.49 -7.73
N LEU A 419 4.97 -21.52 -6.46
CA LEU A 419 4.39 -20.69 -5.40
C LEU A 419 5.45 -19.73 -4.84
N THR A 420 5.09 -18.47 -4.72
CA THR A 420 5.85 -17.49 -3.92
C THR A 420 5.48 -17.55 -2.45
N GLU A 421 4.25 -17.99 -2.13
CA GLU A 421 3.82 -18.16 -0.75
C GLU A 421 2.63 -19.13 -0.68
N LEU A 422 2.55 -19.90 0.44
CA LEU A 422 1.40 -20.73 0.80
C LEU A 422 0.96 -20.34 2.21
N GLU A 423 -0.17 -19.65 2.31
CA GLU A 423 -0.71 -19.16 3.57
C GLU A 423 -1.94 -19.98 3.99
N LEU A 424 -2.05 -20.27 5.28
CA LEU A 424 -3.15 -21.03 5.88
C LEU A 424 -3.65 -20.30 7.11
N TYR A 425 -4.98 -20.21 7.27
CA TYR A 425 -5.61 -19.43 8.31
C TYR A 425 -6.64 -20.23 9.11
N GLU A 426 -6.70 -19.96 10.42
CA GLU A 426 -7.70 -20.56 11.30
C GLU A 426 -9.07 -19.93 11.12
N GLU A 427 -9.11 -18.63 10.82
CA GLU A 427 -10.33 -17.86 10.61
C GLU A 427 -10.28 -17.19 9.22
N GLU A 428 -11.45 -17.05 8.59
CA GLU A 428 -11.58 -16.30 7.34
C GLU A 428 -11.37 -14.80 7.56
N ASP A 429 -10.95 -14.09 6.51
CA ASP A 429 -10.86 -12.63 6.59
C ASP A 429 -12.27 -12.02 6.53
N THR A 430 -12.66 -11.37 7.61
CA THR A 430 -13.97 -10.72 7.74
C THR A 430 -13.94 -9.23 7.40
N THR A 431 -12.87 -8.73 6.82
CA THR A 431 -12.78 -7.31 6.43
C THR A 431 -13.71 -7.02 5.28
N SER A 432 -14.78 -6.31 5.54
CA SER A 432 -15.77 -5.93 4.51
C SER A 432 -16.03 -4.42 4.56
N MET A 433 -16.23 -3.82 3.40
CA MET A 433 -16.51 -2.39 3.23
C MET A 433 -17.48 -2.16 2.10
N ILE A 434 -18.20 -1.03 2.18
CA ILE A 434 -19.06 -0.54 1.12
C ILE A 434 -18.91 0.98 1.01
N TYR A 435 -18.90 1.49 -0.22
CA TYR A 435 -18.93 2.93 -0.48
C TYR A 435 -19.85 3.26 -1.65
N ILE A 436 -20.58 4.37 -1.53
CA ILE A 436 -21.39 4.92 -2.60
C ILE A 436 -20.50 5.66 -3.59
N LEU A 437 -20.63 5.32 -4.86
CA LEU A 437 -19.93 5.97 -5.95
C LEU A 437 -20.89 6.80 -6.80
N ALA A 438 -20.43 7.99 -7.21
CA ALA A 438 -21.04 8.81 -8.24
C ALA A 438 -20.05 8.92 -9.42
N ASP A 439 -20.46 8.44 -10.61
CA ASP A 439 -19.59 8.35 -11.79
C ASP A 439 -18.23 7.67 -11.49
N GLY A 440 -18.24 6.62 -10.66
CA GLY A 440 -17.05 5.87 -10.26
C GLY A 440 -16.18 6.51 -9.17
N ASN A 441 -16.53 7.71 -8.69
CA ASN A 441 -15.83 8.42 -7.63
C ASN A 441 -16.55 8.27 -6.29
N PHE A 442 -15.81 8.29 -5.18
CA PHE A 442 -16.41 8.31 -3.84
C PHE A 442 -17.36 9.50 -3.71
N ALA A 443 -18.62 9.24 -3.35
CA ALA A 443 -19.65 10.25 -3.42
C ALA A 443 -19.56 11.30 -2.30
N TYR A 444 -19.22 10.92 -1.07
CA TYR A 444 -19.23 11.83 0.08
C TYR A 444 -20.46 12.73 0.08
N ASP A 445 -20.27 14.07 0.33
CA ASP A 445 -21.27 15.10 0.08
C ASP A 445 -21.15 15.54 -1.40
N TRP A 446 -22.07 15.12 -2.25
CA TRP A 446 -22.02 15.34 -3.70
C TRP A 446 -22.89 16.51 -4.14
N THR A 447 -22.29 17.53 -4.73
CA THR A 447 -23.02 18.64 -5.34
C THR A 447 -23.45 18.27 -6.76
N VAL A 448 -24.74 18.20 -7.02
CA VAL A 448 -25.29 17.95 -8.37
C VAL A 448 -25.41 19.28 -9.13
N TRP A 449 -24.54 19.49 -10.10
CA TRP A 449 -24.51 20.70 -10.90
C TRP A 449 -25.62 20.71 -11.97
N PRO A 450 -26.04 21.89 -12.45
CA PRO A 450 -27.07 22.00 -13.49
C PRO A 450 -26.72 21.21 -14.76
N GLY A 451 -27.60 20.27 -15.12
CA GLY A 451 -27.42 19.38 -16.25
C GLY A 451 -26.61 18.12 -15.97
N GLU A 452 -26.05 17.99 -14.79
CA GLU A 452 -25.38 16.78 -14.34
C GLU A 452 -26.39 15.68 -14.00
N LYS A 453 -26.02 14.44 -14.29
CA LYS A 453 -26.82 13.23 -13.98
C LYS A 453 -25.87 12.15 -13.48
N PRO A 454 -25.42 12.24 -12.23
CA PRO A 454 -24.42 11.30 -11.71
C PRO A 454 -24.99 9.87 -11.73
N LYS A 455 -24.20 8.93 -12.24
CA LYS A 455 -24.52 7.50 -12.22
C LYS A 455 -24.10 6.95 -10.86
N ILE A 456 -25.09 6.42 -10.13
CA ILE A 456 -24.85 5.83 -8.81
C ILE A 456 -24.51 4.35 -8.94
N SER A 457 -23.55 3.93 -8.14
CA SER A 457 -23.20 2.52 -7.92
C SER A 457 -22.64 2.36 -6.50
N ALA A 458 -22.46 1.13 -6.04
CA ALA A 458 -21.66 0.82 -4.87
C ALA A 458 -20.35 0.16 -5.28
N TRP A 459 -19.32 0.37 -4.46
CA TRP A 459 -18.10 -0.42 -4.46
C TRP A 459 -18.05 -1.20 -3.15
N THR A 460 -17.81 -2.50 -3.24
CA THR A 460 -17.69 -3.41 -2.10
C THR A 460 -16.29 -4.03 -2.07
N TYR A 461 -15.84 -4.39 -0.89
CA TYR A 461 -14.62 -5.15 -0.66
C TYR A 461 -14.90 -6.24 0.36
N GLY A 462 -14.35 -7.45 0.13
CA GLY A 462 -14.41 -8.56 1.07
C GLY A 462 -15.81 -9.11 1.32
N SER A 463 -16.77 -8.89 0.42
CA SER A 463 -18.11 -9.45 0.50
C SER A 463 -18.73 -9.60 -0.88
N ASP A 464 -19.39 -10.72 -1.09
CA ASP A 464 -20.24 -11.00 -2.26
C ASP A 464 -21.72 -10.70 -1.98
N ASP A 465 -22.04 -10.10 -0.82
CA ASP A 465 -23.40 -9.77 -0.43
C ASP A 465 -24.06 -8.79 -1.41
N ASP A 466 -25.35 -8.96 -1.60
CA ASP A 466 -26.16 -7.98 -2.30
C ASP A 466 -26.17 -6.63 -1.56
N VAL A 467 -26.26 -5.55 -2.32
CA VAL A 467 -26.34 -4.19 -1.77
C VAL A 467 -27.79 -3.75 -1.67
N SER A 468 -28.21 -3.42 -0.48
CA SER A 468 -29.48 -2.78 -0.18
C SER A 468 -29.33 -1.26 -0.09
N TRP A 469 -30.39 -0.55 -0.49
CA TRP A 469 -30.36 0.90 -0.61
C TRP A 469 -31.51 1.57 0.11
N GLU A 470 -31.26 2.73 0.69
CA GLU A 470 -32.28 3.63 1.24
C GLU A 470 -32.11 5.04 0.66
N MET A 471 -33.23 5.75 0.53
CA MET A 471 -33.28 7.15 0.18
C MET A 471 -34.10 7.90 1.23
N ASN A 472 -33.49 8.86 1.90
CA ASN A 472 -34.10 9.62 3.00
C ASN A 472 -34.70 8.70 4.10
N GLY A 473 -33.99 7.62 4.45
CA GLY A 473 -34.39 6.64 5.46
C GLY A 473 -35.52 5.71 5.03
N SER A 474 -35.80 5.59 3.75
CA SER A 474 -36.82 4.68 3.22
C SER A 474 -36.20 3.71 2.20
N PRO A 475 -36.49 2.38 2.30
CA PRO A 475 -36.01 1.40 1.33
C PRO A 475 -36.33 1.82 -0.11
N SER A 476 -35.36 1.74 -0.99
CA SER A 476 -35.47 2.23 -2.37
C SER A 476 -34.63 1.36 -3.30
N SER A 477 -35.09 1.15 -4.52
CA SER A 477 -34.22 0.53 -5.54
C SER A 477 -33.23 1.55 -6.10
N ILE A 478 -32.09 1.08 -6.60
CA ILE A 478 -31.11 1.92 -7.28
C ILE A 478 -31.70 2.67 -8.48
N GLY A 479 -32.69 2.06 -9.17
CA GLY A 479 -33.44 2.70 -10.26
C GLY A 479 -34.24 3.91 -9.79
N GLN A 480 -34.96 3.80 -8.66
CA GLN A 480 -35.71 4.91 -8.05
C GLN A 480 -34.79 6.04 -7.61
N ILE A 481 -33.66 5.70 -7.01
CA ILE A 481 -32.63 6.67 -6.62
C ILE A 481 -32.10 7.41 -7.85
N GLN A 482 -31.77 6.67 -8.92
CA GLN A 482 -31.27 7.27 -10.16
C GLN A 482 -32.31 8.18 -10.84
N GLU A 483 -33.59 7.82 -10.83
CA GLU A 483 -34.64 8.69 -11.32
C GLU A 483 -34.76 10.00 -10.51
N GLU A 484 -34.68 9.92 -9.19
CA GLU A 484 -34.75 11.11 -8.33
C GLU A 484 -33.51 12.00 -8.52
N LEU A 485 -32.33 11.44 -8.65
CA LEU A 485 -31.10 12.18 -8.96
C LEU A 485 -31.19 12.90 -10.31
N ASN A 486 -31.78 12.26 -11.34
CA ASN A 486 -31.94 12.88 -12.66
C ASN A 486 -32.84 14.11 -12.68
N ARG A 487 -33.67 14.31 -11.64
CA ARG A 487 -34.61 15.42 -11.48
C ARG A 487 -34.45 16.18 -10.15
N LEU A 488 -33.31 16.02 -9.50
CA LEU A 488 -33.03 16.51 -8.16
C LEU A 488 -33.33 18.01 -8.00
N LYS A 489 -34.16 18.36 -7.03
CA LYS A 489 -34.56 19.74 -6.70
C LYS A 489 -34.27 20.12 -5.26
N LYS A 490 -34.07 19.13 -4.39
CA LYS A 490 -33.78 19.27 -2.96
C LYS A 490 -32.71 18.25 -2.59
N PRO A 491 -31.91 18.49 -1.55
CA PRO A 491 -30.97 17.49 -1.07
C PRO A 491 -31.68 16.16 -0.73
N ILE A 492 -31.05 15.06 -1.07
CA ILE A 492 -31.43 13.71 -0.67
C ILE A 492 -30.23 13.04 0.00
N THR A 493 -30.53 12.21 0.97
CA THR A 493 -29.56 11.32 1.60
C THR A 493 -29.75 9.93 1.03
N ILE A 494 -28.68 9.31 0.58
CA ILE A 494 -28.63 7.96 0.07
C ILE A 494 -27.77 7.13 1.02
N CYS A 495 -28.30 6.01 1.49
CA CYS A 495 -27.56 5.02 2.26
C CYS A 495 -27.48 3.72 1.46
N ALA A 496 -26.29 3.10 1.46
CA ALA A 496 -26.04 1.77 0.91
C ALA A 496 -25.47 0.87 2.01
N PHE A 497 -25.94 -0.36 2.10
CA PHE A 497 -25.46 -1.32 3.10
C PHE A 497 -25.47 -2.74 2.54
N LEU A 498 -24.62 -3.59 3.10
CA LEU A 498 -24.62 -5.02 2.77
C LEU A 498 -25.89 -5.66 3.34
N THR A 499 -26.61 -6.41 2.53
CA THR A 499 -27.96 -6.91 2.89
C THR A 499 -27.93 -7.85 4.09
N GLU A 500 -26.92 -8.72 4.18
CA GLU A 500 -26.75 -9.67 5.27
C GLU A 500 -25.95 -9.09 6.45
N HIS A 501 -25.23 -7.99 6.19
CA HIS A 501 -24.41 -7.27 7.18
C HIS A 501 -24.76 -5.77 7.20
N PRO A 502 -25.97 -5.38 7.67
CA PRO A 502 -26.43 -3.99 7.60
C PRO A 502 -25.66 -3.03 8.53
N ASP A 503 -24.79 -3.53 9.37
CA ASP A 503 -23.81 -2.77 10.14
C ASP A 503 -22.63 -2.27 9.29
N ILE A 504 -22.49 -2.78 8.06
CA ILE A 504 -21.53 -2.32 7.07
C ILE A 504 -22.27 -1.45 6.05
N TRP A 505 -22.11 -0.13 6.19
CA TRP A 505 -22.88 0.85 5.43
C TRP A 505 -22.09 2.12 5.12
N ASP A 506 -22.55 2.84 4.11
CA ASP A 506 -22.07 4.15 3.72
C ASP A 506 -23.23 5.09 3.40
N GLU A 507 -23.08 6.36 3.68
CA GLU A 507 -24.07 7.40 3.43
C GLU A 507 -23.46 8.55 2.63
N ALA A 508 -24.22 9.04 1.65
CA ALA A 508 -23.84 10.20 0.86
C ALA A 508 -25.02 11.17 0.71
N VAL A 509 -24.75 12.45 0.83
CA VAL A 509 -25.74 13.52 0.60
C VAL A 509 -25.56 14.08 -0.80
N PHE A 510 -26.63 14.03 -1.60
CA PHE A 510 -26.69 14.63 -2.93
C PHE A 510 -27.51 15.90 -2.88
N ALA A 511 -26.88 17.04 -3.16
CA ALA A 511 -27.52 18.33 -3.09
C ALA A 511 -27.44 19.09 -4.43
N PRO A 512 -28.56 19.59 -4.98
CA PRO A 512 -28.52 20.42 -6.18
C PRO A 512 -27.96 21.79 -5.86
N ASP A 513 -27.15 22.34 -6.76
CA ASP A 513 -26.71 23.72 -6.66
C ASP A 513 -26.88 24.47 -8.00
N SER A 514 -26.70 25.78 -7.98
CA SER A 514 -27.04 26.68 -9.08
C SER A 514 -25.88 26.82 -10.08
N SER A 515 -26.25 27.26 -11.29
CA SER A 515 -25.25 27.68 -12.28
C SER A 515 -24.39 28.85 -11.82
N SER A 516 -24.87 29.68 -10.88
CA SER A 516 -24.09 30.75 -10.28
C SER A 516 -23.03 30.21 -9.32
N ALA A 517 -23.38 29.19 -8.51
CA ALA A 517 -22.44 28.55 -7.61
C ALA A 517 -21.33 27.80 -8.39
N LEU A 518 -21.69 27.09 -9.47
CA LEU A 518 -20.71 26.46 -10.34
C LEU A 518 -19.77 27.50 -10.99
N ARG A 519 -20.30 28.63 -11.46
CA ARG A 519 -19.46 29.73 -11.99
C ARG A 519 -18.54 30.30 -10.90
N SER A 520 -19.04 30.45 -9.68
CA SER A 520 -18.26 30.89 -8.54
C SER A 520 -17.12 29.91 -8.22
N LEU A 521 -17.41 28.61 -8.13
CA LEU A 521 -16.39 27.57 -7.93
C LEU A 521 -15.31 27.66 -9.01
N ARG A 522 -15.69 27.66 -10.28
CA ARG A 522 -14.75 27.75 -11.41
C ARG A 522 -13.92 29.04 -11.38
N PHE A 523 -14.50 30.15 -10.95
CA PHE A 523 -13.77 31.41 -10.77
C PHE A 523 -12.72 31.27 -9.66
N HIS A 524 -13.09 30.73 -8.50
CA HIS A 524 -12.15 30.49 -7.40
C HIS A 524 -11.06 29.49 -7.77
N GLN A 525 -11.39 28.41 -8.47
CA GLN A 525 -10.41 27.46 -9.00
C GLN A 525 -9.44 28.14 -9.99
N LYS A 526 -9.93 29.05 -10.83
CA LYS A 526 -9.07 29.83 -11.75
C LYS A 526 -8.12 30.77 -10.99
N LEU A 527 -8.60 31.43 -9.96
CA LEU A 527 -7.76 32.25 -9.08
C LEU A 527 -6.73 31.41 -8.33
N ASP A 528 -7.14 30.24 -7.85
CA ASP A 528 -6.27 29.31 -7.14
C ASP A 528 -5.16 28.75 -8.06
N ARG A 529 -5.48 28.39 -9.31
CA ARG A 529 -4.48 28.04 -10.33
C ARG A 529 -3.44 29.13 -10.50
N TRP A 530 -3.89 30.40 -10.49
CA TRP A 530 -3.02 31.56 -10.65
C TRP A 530 -2.12 31.74 -9.43
N LYS A 531 -2.68 31.68 -8.21
CA LYS A 531 -1.92 31.70 -6.95
C LYS A 531 -0.87 30.58 -6.91
N ASN A 532 -1.24 29.35 -7.27
CA ASN A 532 -0.33 28.22 -7.33
C ASN A 532 0.80 28.40 -8.35
N THR A 533 0.53 29.09 -9.45
CA THR A 533 1.58 29.42 -10.42
C THR A 533 2.64 30.33 -9.78
N PHE A 534 2.25 31.37 -9.03
CA PHE A 534 3.19 32.22 -8.30
C PHE A 534 3.93 31.45 -7.21
N GLU A 535 3.22 30.61 -6.45
CA GLU A 535 3.83 29.78 -5.42
C GLU A 535 4.88 28.82 -6.02
N ARG A 536 4.59 28.21 -7.16
CA ARG A 536 5.56 27.41 -7.91
C ARG A 536 6.81 28.19 -8.31
N PHE A 537 6.67 29.46 -8.71
CA PHE A 537 7.82 30.32 -8.99
C PHE A 537 8.65 30.58 -7.74
N ARG A 538 7.99 30.87 -6.61
CA ARG A 538 8.65 31.09 -5.33
C ARG A 538 9.42 29.83 -4.90
N GLN A 539 8.77 28.67 -4.94
CA GLN A 539 9.38 27.41 -4.55
C GLN A 539 10.50 26.98 -5.51
N LYS A 540 10.37 27.28 -6.81
CA LYS A 540 11.48 27.09 -7.76
C LYS A 540 12.71 27.91 -7.39
N SER A 541 12.52 29.14 -6.89
CA SER A 541 13.63 29.98 -6.40
C SER A 541 14.25 29.37 -5.12
N GLN A 542 13.44 28.90 -4.18
CA GLN A 542 13.89 28.21 -2.97
C GLN A 542 14.66 26.91 -3.32
N HIS A 543 14.14 26.09 -4.24
CA HIS A 543 14.83 24.91 -4.75
C HIS A 543 16.22 25.24 -5.31
N HIS A 544 16.37 26.34 -6.07
CA HIS A 544 17.68 26.78 -6.56
C HIS A 544 18.63 27.17 -5.42
N ALA A 545 18.13 27.81 -4.37
CA ALA A 545 18.92 28.14 -3.19
C ALA A 545 19.39 26.87 -2.45
N LEU A 546 18.50 25.90 -2.23
CA LEU A 546 18.85 24.59 -1.62
C LEU A 546 19.88 23.82 -2.45
N ARG A 547 19.79 23.82 -3.78
CA ARG A 547 20.82 23.21 -4.65
C ARG A 547 22.18 23.88 -4.50
N LYS A 548 22.23 25.20 -4.33
CA LYS A 548 23.49 25.93 -4.09
C LYS A 548 24.06 25.59 -2.71
N GLU A 549 23.22 25.47 -1.68
CA GLU A 549 23.58 25.06 -0.34
C GLU A 549 24.20 23.64 -0.37
N ALA A 550 23.49 22.67 -0.96
CA ALA A 550 23.99 21.29 -1.09
C ALA A 550 25.32 21.19 -1.84
N LYS A 551 25.52 21.99 -2.91
CA LYS A 551 26.79 22.03 -3.65
C LYS A 551 27.93 22.61 -2.81
N LYS A 552 27.68 23.67 -2.01
CA LYS A 552 28.69 24.25 -1.11
C LYS A 552 29.12 23.27 -0.02
N GLU A 553 28.20 22.46 0.50
CA GLU A 553 28.52 21.43 1.49
C GLU A 553 29.32 20.28 0.87
N LYS A 554 29.00 19.86 -0.37
CA LYS A 554 29.79 18.86 -1.11
C LYS A 554 31.22 19.33 -1.41
N SER A 555 31.45 20.63 -1.57
CA SER A 555 32.80 21.18 -1.84
C SER A 555 33.68 21.44 -0.59
N LYS A 556 33.12 21.31 0.61
CA LYS A 556 33.82 21.48 1.87
C LYS A 556 34.34 20.15 2.47
N LYS A 557 33.97 19.03 1.87
CA LYS A 557 34.45 17.68 2.17
C LYS A 557 35.39 17.19 1.09
#